data_b84ed12143bdc88bcc84584118de9494
#
_entry.id   b84ed12143bdc88bcc84584118de9494
#
_cell.length_a   1.000
_cell.length_b   1.000
_cell.length_c   1.000
_cell.angle_alpha   90.00
_cell.angle_beta   90.00
_cell.angle_gamma   90.00
#
_symmetry.space_group_name_H-M   'P 1'
#
loop_
_entity.id
_entity.type
_entity.pdbx_description
1 polymer ?
#
loop_
_entity_poly.entity_id
_entity_poly.type
_entity_poly.pdbx_seq_one_letter_code
_entity_poly.pdbx_strand_id
1 'polypeptide(L)'
;MGRKNLGYPETGATEHPYAPCYLFDAAIAPMEQFPVKGVVWYQGESNDYDIRQHEKLFPILVESWREYWGNPQMPFHFVQLSSLNRDHWPAFRDSQRRLAELIPYCEMAVSSDLGDSLDIHPRY
;
A
#
# COMPACT_ATOMS: atom_id res chain seq x y z
N MET A 1 13.50 -13.60 -20.03
CA MET A 1 12.17 -13.04 -20.35
C MET A 1 12.29 -11.53 -20.25
N GLY A 2 11.97 -10.81 -21.33
CA GLY A 2 12.21 -9.37 -21.40
C GLY A 2 11.28 -8.59 -20.49
N ARG A 3 11.78 -7.50 -19.89
CA ARG A 3 10.98 -6.48 -19.19
C ARG A 3 9.74 -6.17 -20.02
N LYS A 4 8.56 -6.36 -19.46
CA LYS A 4 7.34 -5.77 -20.03
C LYS A 4 7.56 -4.26 -20.01
N ASN A 5 7.68 -3.66 -21.17
CA ASN A 5 7.86 -2.21 -21.32
C ASN A 5 6.54 -1.56 -20.91
N LEU A 6 6.44 -1.09 -19.69
CA LEU A 6 5.22 -0.48 -19.11
C LEU A 6 4.94 0.92 -19.68
N GLY A 7 5.66 1.32 -20.73
CA GLY A 7 5.35 2.53 -21.52
C GLY A 7 5.64 3.86 -20.81
N TYR A 8 6.45 3.85 -19.78
CA TYR A 8 6.90 5.09 -19.13
C TYR A 8 7.92 5.79 -20.03
N PRO A 9 7.83 7.12 -20.23
CA PRO A 9 8.82 7.85 -20.99
C PRO A 9 10.18 7.75 -20.30
N GLU A 10 11.22 7.42 -21.05
CA GLU A 10 12.60 7.58 -20.61
C GLU A 10 12.88 9.07 -20.42
N THR A 11 12.53 9.59 -19.26
CA THR A 11 12.94 10.94 -18.88
C THR A 11 14.34 10.82 -18.29
N GLY A 12 15.33 11.43 -18.92
CA GLY A 12 16.68 11.60 -18.38
C GLY A 12 16.75 12.55 -17.17
N ALA A 13 15.66 12.64 -16.42
CA ALA A 13 15.59 13.31 -15.14
C ALA A 13 16.18 12.39 -14.07
N THR A 14 16.97 12.96 -13.17
CA THR A 14 17.48 12.29 -11.98
C THR A 14 16.31 11.60 -11.28
N GLU A 15 16.31 10.27 -11.23
CA GLU A 15 15.23 9.49 -10.66
C GLU A 15 15.06 9.86 -9.19
N HIS A 16 13.91 10.46 -8.87
CA HIS A 16 13.60 10.86 -7.50
C HIS A 16 12.83 9.73 -6.80
N PRO A 17 13.10 9.43 -5.52
CA PRO A 17 12.39 8.37 -4.79
C PRO A 17 10.85 8.48 -4.81
N TYR A 18 10.31 9.68 -4.99
CA TYR A 18 8.87 9.92 -5.14
C TYR A 18 8.39 9.95 -6.60
N ALA A 19 9.25 9.62 -7.56
CA ALA A 19 8.78 9.47 -8.95
C ALA A 19 7.83 8.25 -9.04
N PRO A 20 6.78 8.34 -9.86
CA PRO A 20 5.86 7.22 -10.05
C PRO A 20 6.62 5.93 -10.40
N CYS A 21 6.27 4.84 -9.75
CA CYS A 21 6.85 3.50 -9.92
C CYS A 21 8.33 3.34 -9.53
N TYR A 22 9.06 4.40 -9.20
CA TYR A 22 10.49 4.31 -8.91
C TYR A 22 10.82 3.30 -7.81
N LEU A 23 10.11 3.36 -6.67
CA LEU A 23 10.34 2.42 -5.57
C LEU A 23 9.93 0.99 -5.93
N PHE A 24 8.89 0.83 -6.74
CA PHE A 24 8.51 -0.48 -7.23
C PHE A 24 9.61 -1.07 -8.12
N ASP A 25 10.07 -0.32 -9.11
CA ASP A 25 11.11 -0.76 -10.06
C ASP A 25 12.45 -1.03 -9.37
N ALA A 26 12.81 -0.21 -8.38
CA ALA A 26 14.08 -0.32 -7.68
C ALA A 26 14.11 -1.42 -6.61
N ALA A 27 12.99 -1.66 -5.91
CA ALA A 27 12.96 -2.51 -4.73
C ALA A 27 12.07 -3.75 -4.88
N ILE A 28 10.96 -3.66 -5.60
CA ILE A 28 9.99 -4.76 -5.72
C ILE A 28 10.23 -5.59 -6.98
N ALA A 29 10.40 -4.95 -8.13
CA ALA A 29 10.59 -5.63 -9.39
C ALA A 29 11.80 -6.59 -9.42
N PRO A 30 12.95 -6.31 -8.77
CA PRO A 30 14.05 -7.27 -8.68
C PRO A 30 13.70 -8.57 -7.95
N MET A 31 12.62 -8.58 -7.15
CA MET A 31 12.17 -9.75 -6.38
C MET A 31 11.17 -10.63 -7.16
N GLU A 32 10.92 -10.36 -8.44
CA GLU A 32 9.95 -11.11 -9.28
C GLU A 32 10.10 -12.64 -9.17
N GLN A 33 11.34 -13.11 -9.15
CA GLN A 33 11.65 -14.55 -9.09
C GLN A 33 11.58 -15.12 -7.66
N PHE A 34 11.37 -14.27 -6.65
CA PHE A 34 11.28 -14.71 -5.27
C PHE A 34 9.84 -15.17 -4.97
N PRO A 35 9.65 -16.39 -4.44
CA PRO A 35 8.31 -16.91 -4.15
C PRO A 35 7.69 -16.17 -2.94
N VAL A 36 6.79 -15.25 -3.19
CA VAL A 36 6.05 -14.52 -2.16
C VAL A 36 4.76 -15.27 -1.83
N LYS A 37 4.52 -15.53 -0.54
CA LYS A 37 3.31 -16.22 -0.06
C LYS A 37 2.16 -15.27 0.22
N GLY A 38 2.45 -14.01 0.50
CA GLY A 38 1.48 -12.98 0.81
C GLY A 38 2.18 -11.67 1.11
N VAL A 39 1.41 -10.63 1.34
CA VAL A 39 1.89 -9.28 1.65
C VAL A 39 1.38 -8.87 3.02
N VAL A 40 2.26 -8.28 3.82
CA VAL A 40 1.88 -7.54 5.03
C VAL A 40 2.20 -6.07 4.77
N TRP A 41 1.16 -5.24 4.80
CA TRP A 41 1.24 -3.84 4.42
C TRP A 41 0.96 -2.90 5.60
N TYR A 42 1.84 -1.95 5.82
CA TYR A 42 1.62 -0.90 6.82
C TYR A 42 2.06 0.44 6.23
N GLN A 43 1.10 1.24 5.81
CA GLN A 43 1.32 2.55 5.18
C GLN A 43 -0.02 3.29 5.05
N GLY A 44 0.03 4.62 4.92
CA GLY A 44 -1.14 5.43 4.59
C GLY A 44 -1.17 6.80 5.27
N GLU A 45 -0.22 7.10 6.14
CA GLU A 45 -0.18 8.29 7.00
C GLU A 45 -0.22 9.61 6.22
N SER A 46 0.32 9.60 5.03
CA SER A 46 0.29 10.76 4.12
C SER A 46 -0.89 10.75 3.13
N ASN A 47 -1.80 9.78 3.24
CA ASN A 47 -2.95 9.65 2.35
C ASN A 47 -4.27 10.12 3.00
N ASP A 48 -4.27 10.47 4.28
CA ASP A 48 -5.46 10.85 5.05
C ASP A 48 -6.15 12.11 4.51
N TYR A 49 -5.44 12.97 3.80
CA TYR A 49 -5.99 14.18 3.18
C TYR A 49 -6.82 13.91 1.91
N ASP A 50 -6.64 12.76 1.25
CA ASP A 50 -7.43 12.37 0.08
C ASP A 50 -7.87 10.89 0.15
N ILE A 51 -8.88 10.66 0.97
CA ILE A 51 -9.46 9.34 1.22
C ILE A 51 -9.98 8.71 -0.08
N ARG A 52 -10.59 9.51 -0.97
CA ARG A 52 -11.14 9.02 -2.23
C ARG A 52 -10.05 8.51 -3.18
N GLN A 53 -8.90 9.17 -3.19
CA GLN A 53 -7.75 8.73 -3.96
C GLN A 53 -7.21 7.41 -3.37
N HIS A 54 -7.08 7.31 -2.05
CA HIS A 54 -6.64 6.09 -1.39
C HIS A 54 -7.56 4.90 -1.69
N GLU A 55 -8.89 5.11 -1.61
CA GLU A 55 -9.89 4.08 -1.91
C GLU A 55 -9.83 3.56 -3.35
N LYS A 56 -9.30 4.36 -4.28
CA LYS A 56 -9.05 3.93 -5.66
C LYS A 56 -7.70 3.25 -5.84
N LEU A 57 -6.65 3.79 -5.23
CA LEU A 57 -5.28 3.34 -5.45
C LEU A 57 -4.96 2.04 -4.71
N PHE A 58 -5.49 1.84 -3.52
CA PHE A 58 -5.18 0.65 -2.73
C PHE A 58 -5.66 -0.66 -3.39
N PRO A 59 -6.89 -0.77 -3.93
CA PRO A 59 -7.29 -1.94 -4.71
C PRO A 59 -6.40 -2.18 -5.94
N ILE A 60 -6.03 -1.12 -6.65
CA ILE A 60 -5.14 -1.21 -7.82
C ILE A 60 -3.75 -1.75 -7.41
N LEU A 61 -3.21 -1.28 -6.28
CA LEU A 61 -1.97 -1.81 -5.72
C LEU A 61 -2.06 -3.32 -5.47
N VAL A 62 -3.11 -3.76 -4.78
CA VAL A 62 -3.34 -5.17 -4.47
C VAL A 62 -3.45 -6.01 -5.74
N GLU A 63 -4.25 -5.57 -6.71
CA GLU A 63 -4.42 -6.25 -7.99
C GLU A 63 -3.11 -6.32 -8.78
N SER A 64 -2.38 -5.20 -8.88
CA SER A 64 -1.12 -5.14 -9.62
C SER A 64 -0.04 -6.08 -9.05
N TRP A 65 0.03 -6.21 -7.73
CA TRP A 65 0.96 -7.12 -7.09
C TRP A 65 0.55 -8.59 -7.28
N ARG A 66 -0.74 -8.90 -7.20
CA ARG A 66 -1.27 -10.24 -7.50
C ARG A 66 -1.00 -10.66 -8.95
N GLU A 67 -1.19 -9.74 -9.88
CA GLU A 67 -0.86 -9.96 -11.29
C GLU A 67 0.65 -10.17 -11.48
N TYR A 68 1.46 -9.35 -10.82
CA TYR A 68 2.92 -9.39 -10.92
C TYR A 68 3.49 -10.76 -10.50
N TRP A 69 3.02 -11.33 -9.40
CA TRP A 69 3.42 -12.67 -8.94
C TRP A 69 2.57 -13.82 -9.51
N GLY A 70 1.63 -13.55 -10.41
CA GLY A 70 0.77 -14.58 -11.00
C GLY A 70 -0.11 -15.31 -10.00
N ASN A 71 -0.45 -14.68 -8.87
CA ASN A 71 -1.28 -15.26 -7.81
C ASN A 71 -2.49 -14.36 -7.49
N PRO A 72 -3.64 -14.56 -8.18
CA PRO A 72 -4.83 -13.71 -7.98
C PRO A 72 -5.46 -13.84 -6.58
N GLN A 73 -5.12 -14.89 -5.83
CA GLN A 73 -5.60 -15.13 -4.48
C GLN A 73 -4.52 -14.85 -3.42
N MET A 74 -3.41 -14.20 -3.79
CA MET A 74 -2.35 -13.89 -2.84
C MET A 74 -2.91 -13.10 -1.66
N PRO A 75 -2.76 -13.60 -0.41
CA PRO A 75 -3.20 -12.88 0.77
C PRO A 75 -2.53 -11.51 0.87
N PHE A 76 -3.34 -10.49 1.16
CA PHE A 76 -2.85 -9.14 1.34
C PHE A 76 -3.39 -8.61 2.67
N HIS A 77 -2.60 -8.74 3.71
CA HIS A 77 -2.98 -8.30 5.05
C HIS A 77 -2.39 -6.92 5.32
N PHE A 78 -3.17 -6.06 5.92
CA PHE A 78 -2.66 -4.74 6.27
C PHE A 78 -3.03 -4.32 7.69
N VAL A 79 -2.27 -3.40 8.22
CA VAL A 79 -2.52 -2.82 9.54
C VAL A 79 -3.29 -1.53 9.36
N GLN A 80 -4.43 -1.41 10.05
CA GLN A 80 -5.13 -0.13 10.18
C GLN A 80 -4.21 0.85 10.91
N LEU A 81 -4.08 2.06 10.40
CA LEU A 81 -3.27 3.08 11.05
C LEU A 81 -3.69 3.27 12.51
N SER A 82 -2.71 3.35 13.39
CA SER A 82 -2.91 3.52 14.84
C SER A 82 -3.57 4.87 15.18
N SER A 83 -3.84 5.12 16.44
CA SER A 83 -4.45 6.37 16.88
C SER A 83 -3.54 7.58 16.61
N LEU A 84 -4.12 8.65 16.08
CA LEU A 84 -3.48 9.95 15.89
C LEU A 84 -4.53 11.05 15.95
N ASN A 85 -4.20 12.19 16.48
CA ASN A 85 -5.10 13.35 16.57
C ASN A 85 -5.03 14.20 15.28
N ARG A 86 -5.78 13.77 14.26
CA ARG A 86 -5.99 14.51 12.99
C ARG A 86 -7.45 14.43 12.57
N ASP A 87 -7.96 15.51 11.99
CA ASP A 87 -9.39 15.64 11.65
C ASP A 87 -9.90 14.56 10.71
N HIS A 88 -9.11 14.17 9.70
CA HIS A 88 -9.50 13.17 8.71
C HIS A 88 -9.20 11.72 9.15
N TRP A 89 -8.49 11.54 10.26
CA TRP A 89 -7.98 10.23 10.68
C TRP A 89 -9.07 9.18 10.94
N PRO A 90 -10.16 9.49 11.65
CA PRO A 90 -11.25 8.54 11.84
C PRO A 90 -11.88 8.08 10.53
N ALA A 91 -12.09 9.02 9.59
CA ALA A 91 -12.67 8.72 8.29
C ALA A 91 -11.71 7.88 7.42
N PHE A 92 -10.41 8.17 7.46
CA PHE A 92 -9.39 7.38 6.76
C PHE A 92 -9.32 5.95 7.31
N ARG A 93 -9.31 5.76 8.61
CA ARG A 93 -9.34 4.44 9.26
C ARG A 93 -10.59 3.64 8.93
N ASP A 94 -11.76 4.30 8.86
CA ASP A 94 -12.98 3.63 8.41
C ASP A 94 -12.91 3.24 6.93
N SER A 95 -12.26 4.04 6.08
CA SER A 95 -12.00 3.65 4.69
C SER A 95 -11.12 2.41 4.59
N GLN A 96 -10.09 2.29 5.44
CA GLN A 96 -9.27 1.08 5.51
C GLN A 96 -10.12 -0.16 5.89
N ARG A 97 -11.02 -0.03 6.87
CA ARG A 97 -11.96 -1.10 7.24
C ARG A 97 -12.84 -1.52 6.06
N ARG A 98 -13.43 -0.57 5.34
CA ARG A 98 -14.26 -0.87 4.15
C ARG A 98 -13.46 -1.56 3.05
N LEU A 99 -12.20 -1.17 2.83
CA LEU A 99 -11.33 -1.80 1.85
C LEU A 99 -11.02 -3.27 2.20
N ALA A 100 -10.85 -3.59 3.50
CA ALA A 100 -10.68 -4.98 3.93
C ALA A 100 -11.92 -5.85 3.62
N GLU A 101 -13.11 -5.29 3.74
CA GLU A 101 -14.36 -5.99 3.42
C GLU A 101 -14.62 -6.12 1.91
N LEU A 102 -14.13 -5.14 1.14
CA LEU A 102 -14.36 -5.06 -0.31
C LEU A 102 -13.40 -5.95 -1.11
N ILE A 103 -12.15 -6.04 -0.70
CA ILE A 103 -11.10 -6.70 -1.48
C ILE A 103 -10.99 -8.17 -1.05
N PRO A 104 -11.24 -9.16 -1.94
CA PRO A 104 -11.11 -10.57 -1.60
C PRO A 104 -9.69 -10.93 -1.13
N TYR A 105 -9.57 -11.88 -0.20
CA TYR A 105 -8.29 -12.31 0.39
C TYR A 105 -7.47 -11.17 0.99
N CYS A 106 -8.17 -10.17 1.51
CA CYS A 106 -7.59 -9.01 2.16
C CYS A 106 -8.15 -8.93 3.59
N GLU A 107 -7.28 -8.82 4.57
CA GLU A 107 -7.66 -8.73 5.99
C GLU A 107 -6.93 -7.58 6.65
N MET A 108 -7.51 -7.04 7.71
CA MET A 108 -6.97 -5.90 8.43
C MET A 108 -6.79 -6.22 9.92
N ALA A 109 -5.59 -5.96 10.41
CA ALA A 109 -5.33 -5.92 11.85
C ALA A 109 -5.57 -4.51 12.41
N VAL A 110 -6.20 -4.43 13.55
CA VAL A 110 -6.46 -3.15 14.25
C VAL A 110 -5.33 -2.85 15.22
N SER A 111 -4.79 -1.65 15.18
CA SER A 111 -3.72 -1.18 16.07
C SER A 111 -4.06 0.13 16.80
N SER A 112 -5.35 0.38 17.06
CA SER A 112 -5.84 1.62 17.66
C SER A 112 -5.25 1.94 19.03
N ASP A 113 -5.02 0.90 19.81
CA ASP A 113 -4.52 0.95 21.18
C ASP A 113 -2.99 1.09 21.27
N LEU A 114 -2.30 0.94 20.15
CA LEU A 114 -0.85 0.98 20.07
C LEU A 114 -0.30 2.34 19.57
N GLY A 115 -1.19 3.29 19.27
CA GLY A 115 -0.83 4.59 18.72
C GLY A 115 -0.42 5.62 19.75
N ASP A 116 0.09 6.73 19.24
CA ASP A 116 0.32 7.97 19.97
C ASP A 116 -0.55 9.07 19.35
N SER A 117 -1.16 9.92 20.18
CA SER A 117 -2.02 11.00 19.68
C SER A 117 -1.29 12.10 18.92
N LEU A 118 0.04 12.18 19.06
CA LEU A 118 0.88 13.24 18.51
C LEU A 118 1.95 12.73 17.54
N ASP A 119 2.26 11.45 17.56
CA ASP A 119 3.30 10.85 16.72
C ASP A 119 2.72 9.74 15.82
N ILE A 120 3.00 9.84 14.51
CA ILE A 120 2.60 8.83 13.52
C ILE A 120 3.43 7.53 13.63
N HIS A 121 4.53 7.55 14.38
CA HIS A 121 5.41 6.41 14.57
C HIS A 121 5.13 5.76 15.93
N PRO A 122 4.25 4.73 16.00
CA PRO A 122 3.99 4.05 17.26
C PRO A 122 5.27 3.41 17.81
N ARG A 123 5.43 3.47 19.13
CA ARG A 123 6.62 2.94 19.80
C ARG A 123 6.52 1.47 20.16
N TYR A 124 5.38 0.84 19.89
CA TYR A 124 5.06 -0.55 20.28
C TYR A 124 4.63 -1.37 19.07
#